data_cdf1c91483c8904c6fb330bd4d30beff
#
_entry.id   cdf1c91483c8904c6fb330bd4d30beff
#
_cell.length_a   1.000
_cell.length_b   1.000
_cell.length_c   1.000
_cell.angle_alpha   90.00
_cell.angle_beta   90.00
_cell.angle_gamma   90.00
#
_symmetry.space_group_name_H-M   'P 1'
#
loop_
_entity.id
_entity.type
_entity.pdbx_description
1 polymer ?
#
loop_
_entity_poly.entity_id
_entity_poly.type
_entity_poly.pdbx_seq_one_letter_code
_entity_poly.pdbx_strand_id
1 'polypeptide(L)'
;RGVIEMIDIENAKRVFKEYVKNYNPNDGKIALKISHILRVTQKSRELAEELNLNEEDTNLAELIGLLHDIGRFEQVRIYNTFYDKDSINHGEYGVKILFEDGLIRKFIKDDSYDEIIKKAILNHNRPRIEEGLSKRELMHAKIIRDADKLDIYYVLTIEKLENSYGCKDMSKDEITDEIY
;
A
#
# COMPACT_ATOMS: atom_id res chain seq x y z
N ARG A 1 7.82 16.04 26.57
CA ARG A 1 7.56 15.80 25.13
C ARG A 1 8.81 15.12 24.59
N GLY A 2 8.74 13.79 24.36
CA GLY A 2 9.83 13.04 23.75
C GLY A 2 10.15 13.62 22.38
N VAL A 3 11.42 13.53 21.96
CA VAL A 3 11.84 13.84 20.60
C VAL A 3 11.13 12.82 19.70
N ILE A 4 10.26 13.29 18.79
CA ILE A 4 9.65 12.42 17.75
C ILE A 4 10.82 11.99 16.87
N GLU A 5 11.10 10.69 16.85
CA GLU A 5 12.15 10.14 16.00
C GLU A 5 11.67 10.23 14.54
N MET A 6 12.44 10.90 13.69
CA MET A 6 12.12 10.99 12.27
C MET A 6 12.05 9.59 11.63
N ILE A 7 11.08 9.39 10.75
CA ILE A 7 10.92 8.14 9.99
C ILE A 7 12.16 7.95 9.10
N ASP A 8 12.92 6.90 9.36
CA ASP A 8 14.08 6.49 8.54
C ASP A 8 13.59 5.67 7.33
N ILE A 9 13.33 6.38 6.24
CA ILE A 9 12.83 5.78 4.99
C ILE A 9 13.84 4.82 4.37
N GLU A 10 15.13 5.08 4.48
CA GLU A 10 16.16 4.20 3.93
C GLU A 10 16.21 2.88 4.71
N ASN A 11 16.08 2.93 6.04
CA ASN A 11 15.89 1.73 6.83
C ASN A 11 14.60 0.99 6.44
N ALA A 12 13.48 1.69 6.27
CA ALA A 12 12.23 1.08 5.88
C ALA A 12 12.34 0.35 4.53
N LYS A 13 12.96 0.96 3.53
CA LYS A 13 13.24 0.33 2.23
C LYS A 13 14.13 -0.89 2.35
N ARG A 14 15.14 -0.84 3.21
CA ARG A 14 16.01 -2.00 3.50
C ARG A 14 15.23 -3.14 4.12
N VAL A 15 14.38 -2.85 5.11
CA VAL A 15 13.51 -3.86 5.75
C VAL A 15 12.55 -4.47 4.74
N PHE A 16 11.94 -3.67 3.87
CA PHE A 16 11.09 -4.16 2.80
C PHE A 16 11.82 -5.12 1.86
N LYS A 17 13.03 -4.75 1.41
CA LYS A 17 13.87 -5.62 0.57
C LYS A 17 14.17 -6.96 1.24
N GLU A 18 14.41 -6.97 2.55
CA GLU A 18 14.62 -8.23 3.30
C GLU A 18 13.31 -9.03 3.41
N TYR A 19 12.18 -8.36 3.65
CA TYR A 19 10.88 -9.00 3.75
C TYR A 19 10.50 -9.75 2.46
N VAL A 20 10.67 -9.12 1.31
CA VAL A 20 10.28 -9.73 0.02
C VAL A 20 11.16 -10.91 -0.40
N LYS A 21 12.34 -11.09 0.19
CA LYS A 21 13.20 -12.28 -0.03
C LYS A 21 12.54 -13.59 0.44
N ASN A 22 11.51 -13.51 1.29
CA ASN A 22 10.76 -14.70 1.73
C ASN A 22 9.83 -15.25 0.63
N TYR A 23 9.70 -14.56 -0.50
CA TYR A 23 8.81 -14.91 -1.60
C TYR A 23 9.60 -15.23 -2.87
N ASN A 24 9.01 -16.05 -3.76
CA ASN A 24 9.68 -16.46 -4.99
C ASN A 24 9.85 -15.26 -5.95
N PRO A 25 11.09 -14.81 -6.23
CA PRO A 25 11.32 -13.67 -7.11
C PRO A 25 11.02 -13.97 -8.59
N ASN A 26 10.90 -15.26 -8.97
CA ASN A 26 10.57 -15.68 -10.32
C ASN A 26 9.05 -15.77 -10.55
N ASP A 27 8.23 -15.60 -9.51
CA ASP A 27 6.79 -15.47 -9.66
C ASP A 27 6.47 -14.08 -10.23
N GLY A 28 5.86 -14.04 -11.41
CA GLY A 28 5.53 -12.79 -12.09
C GLY A 28 4.61 -11.89 -11.28
N LYS A 29 3.71 -12.46 -10.45
CA LYS A 29 2.84 -11.70 -9.55
C LYS A 29 3.64 -11.03 -8.44
N ILE A 30 4.60 -11.75 -7.85
CA ILE A 30 5.49 -11.21 -6.81
C ILE A 30 6.36 -10.08 -7.39
N ALA A 31 6.99 -10.32 -8.54
CA ALA A 31 7.82 -9.31 -9.21
C ALA A 31 7.03 -8.04 -9.58
N LEU A 32 5.83 -8.23 -10.15
CA LEU A 32 4.92 -7.13 -10.46
C LEU A 32 4.57 -6.32 -9.21
N LYS A 33 4.24 -6.98 -8.10
CA LYS A 33 3.85 -6.31 -6.86
C LYS A 33 4.99 -5.57 -6.20
N ILE A 34 6.21 -6.09 -6.23
CA ILE A 34 7.41 -5.36 -5.78
C ILE A 34 7.58 -4.07 -6.58
N SER A 35 7.54 -4.17 -7.91
CA SER A 35 7.68 -3.00 -8.79
C SER A 35 6.59 -1.96 -8.58
N HIS A 36 5.33 -2.40 -8.45
CA HIS A 36 4.19 -1.55 -8.13
C HIS A 36 4.39 -0.80 -6.79
N ILE A 37 4.70 -1.51 -5.73
CA ILE A 37 4.90 -0.90 -4.40
C ILE A 37 6.00 0.15 -4.44
N LEU A 38 7.12 -0.10 -5.11
CA LEU A 38 8.20 0.88 -5.21
C LEU A 38 7.79 2.15 -5.96
N ARG A 39 6.98 2.03 -7.03
CA ARG A 39 6.45 3.19 -7.75
C ARG A 39 5.41 3.96 -6.91
N VAL A 40 4.52 3.24 -6.20
CA VAL A 40 3.53 3.87 -5.29
C VAL A 40 4.24 4.57 -4.14
N THR A 41 5.32 4.02 -3.60
CA THR A 41 6.17 4.66 -2.60
C THR A 41 6.66 6.02 -3.07
N GLN A 42 7.27 6.06 -4.27
CA GLN A 42 7.75 7.28 -4.87
C GLN A 42 6.61 8.28 -5.16
N LYS A 43 5.50 7.79 -5.70
CA LYS A 43 4.33 8.62 -6.02
C LYS A 43 3.67 9.23 -4.79
N SER A 44 3.62 8.48 -3.67
CA SER A 44 3.11 8.99 -2.39
C SER A 44 3.96 10.15 -1.86
N ARG A 45 5.29 10.05 -1.98
CA ARG A 45 6.20 11.13 -1.65
C ARG A 45 5.96 12.35 -2.53
N GLU A 46 5.92 12.17 -3.85
CA GLU A 46 5.69 13.26 -4.82
C GLU A 46 4.38 14.01 -4.53
N LEU A 47 3.29 13.29 -4.29
CA LEU A 47 2.00 13.89 -3.92
C LEU A 47 2.07 14.68 -2.61
N ALA A 48 2.78 14.17 -1.60
CA ALA A 48 2.97 14.88 -0.34
C ALA A 48 3.78 16.18 -0.53
N GLU A 49 4.83 16.15 -1.36
CA GLU A 49 5.63 17.32 -1.72
C GLU A 49 4.80 18.35 -2.50
N GLU A 50 3.99 17.92 -3.47
CA GLU A 50 3.08 18.81 -4.23
C GLU A 50 2.01 19.46 -3.33
N LEU A 51 1.57 18.76 -2.28
CA LEU A 51 0.68 19.30 -1.26
C LEU A 51 1.40 20.22 -0.25
N ASN A 52 2.70 20.44 -0.40
CA ASN A 52 3.56 21.21 0.51
C ASN A 52 3.50 20.73 1.97
N LEU A 53 3.44 19.41 2.16
CA LEU A 53 3.49 18.85 3.51
C LEU A 53 4.89 19.03 4.12
N ASN A 54 4.95 19.02 5.45
CA ASN A 54 6.23 19.02 6.16
C ASN A 54 6.98 17.70 5.93
N GLU A 55 8.26 17.66 6.31
CA GLU A 55 9.12 16.49 6.10
C GLU A 55 8.59 15.23 6.83
N GLU A 56 8.04 15.41 8.03
CA GLU A 56 7.44 14.31 8.80
C GLU A 56 6.30 13.64 8.05
N ASP A 57 5.32 14.42 7.56
CA ASP A 57 4.18 13.89 6.81
C ASP A 57 4.58 13.40 5.41
N THR A 58 5.60 13.98 4.79
CA THR A 58 6.16 13.51 3.52
C THR A 58 6.80 12.12 3.69
N ASN A 59 7.63 11.94 4.72
CA ASN A 59 8.22 10.64 5.03
C ASN A 59 7.16 9.61 5.45
N LEU A 60 6.12 10.03 6.17
CA LEU A 60 5.00 9.16 6.54
C LEU A 60 4.20 8.71 5.31
N ALA A 61 3.93 9.59 4.37
CA ALA A 61 3.26 9.25 3.11
C ALA A 61 4.09 8.23 2.30
N GLU A 62 5.40 8.42 2.22
CA GLU A 62 6.32 7.49 1.57
C GLU A 62 6.32 6.13 2.25
N LEU A 63 6.36 6.07 3.59
CA LEU A 63 6.28 4.84 4.36
C LEU A 63 4.95 4.11 4.14
N ILE A 64 3.83 4.82 4.16
CA ILE A 64 2.51 4.24 3.88
C ILE A 64 2.47 3.65 2.47
N GLY A 65 3.02 4.35 1.47
CA GLY A 65 3.18 3.83 0.12
C GLY A 65 3.94 2.51 0.07
N LEU A 66 5.00 2.39 0.86
CA LEU A 66 5.81 1.17 0.94
C LEU A 66 5.06 -0.01 1.60
N LEU A 67 4.13 0.27 2.51
CA LEU A 67 3.48 -0.73 3.35
C LEU A 67 2.06 -1.11 2.88
N HIS A 68 1.41 -0.29 2.03
CA HIS A 68 -0.04 -0.42 1.75
C HIS A 68 -0.45 -1.80 1.26
N ASP A 69 0.38 -2.43 0.46
CA ASP A 69 0.11 -3.70 -0.21
C ASP A 69 0.92 -4.89 0.37
N ILE A 70 1.46 -4.75 1.59
CA ILE A 70 2.29 -5.80 2.21
C ILE A 70 1.54 -7.14 2.33
N GLY A 71 0.21 -7.10 2.50
CA GLY A 71 -0.65 -8.28 2.57
C GLY A 71 -0.76 -9.07 1.25
N ARG A 72 -0.45 -8.46 0.11
CA ARG A 72 -0.49 -9.09 -1.21
C ARG A 72 0.49 -10.24 -1.37
N PHE A 73 1.64 -10.17 -0.73
CA PHE A 73 2.66 -11.22 -0.80
C PHE A 73 2.12 -12.54 -0.22
N GLU A 74 1.51 -12.49 0.96
CA GLU A 74 0.86 -13.65 1.57
C GLU A 74 -0.38 -14.11 0.80
N GLN A 75 -1.17 -13.17 0.28
CA GLN A 75 -2.32 -13.48 -0.56
C GLN A 75 -1.89 -14.31 -1.78
N VAL A 76 -0.86 -13.88 -2.50
CA VAL A 76 -0.33 -14.63 -3.66
C VAL A 76 0.26 -15.98 -3.23
N ARG A 77 1.02 -16.01 -2.13
CA ARG A 77 1.63 -17.25 -1.64
C ARG A 77 0.60 -18.32 -1.30
N ILE A 78 -0.54 -17.93 -0.69
CA ILE A 78 -1.56 -18.86 -0.20
C ILE A 78 -2.58 -19.17 -1.28
N TYR A 79 -3.05 -18.17 -2.02
CA TYR A 79 -4.20 -18.27 -2.91
C TYR A 79 -3.85 -18.13 -4.40
N ASN A 80 -2.61 -17.77 -4.73
CA ASN A 80 -2.13 -17.54 -6.09
C ASN A 80 -2.97 -16.55 -6.90
N THR A 81 -3.63 -15.58 -6.25
CA THR A 81 -4.49 -14.57 -6.88
C THR A 81 -4.35 -13.22 -6.18
N PHE A 82 -4.70 -12.13 -6.89
CA PHE A 82 -4.91 -10.81 -6.34
C PHE A 82 -6.40 -10.50 -6.09
N TYR A 83 -7.30 -11.44 -6.34
CA TYR A 83 -8.73 -11.22 -6.24
C TYR A 83 -9.18 -11.40 -4.79
N ASP A 84 -9.50 -10.29 -4.10
CA ASP A 84 -9.86 -10.31 -2.68
C ASP A 84 -11.13 -11.14 -2.41
N LYS A 85 -12.10 -11.13 -3.34
CA LYS A 85 -13.34 -11.91 -3.22
C LYS A 85 -13.14 -13.41 -3.19
N ASP A 86 -12.07 -13.89 -3.84
CA ASP A 86 -11.74 -15.32 -3.94
C ASP A 86 -10.68 -15.74 -2.92
N SER A 87 -10.26 -14.83 -2.04
CA SER A 87 -9.17 -15.06 -1.11
C SER A 87 -9.36 -14.33 0.22
N ILE A 88 -8.61 -13.25 0.44
CA ILE A 88 -8.60 -12.40 1.64
C ILE A 88 -8.61 -10.94 1.25
N ASN A 89 -9.14 -10.07 2.11
CA ASN A 89 -8.94 -8.63 1.97
C ASN A 89 -7.48 -8.29 2.27
N HIS A 90 -6.73 -7.91 1.25
CA HIS A 90 -5.29 -7.67 1.37
C HIS A 90 -4.94 -6.48 2.27
N GLY A 91 -5.79 -5.45 2.35
CA GLY A 91 -5.59 -4.31 3.25
C GLY A 91 -5.72 -4.73 4.71
N GLU A 92 -6.77 -5.49 5.07
CA GLU A 92 -6.97 -6.02 6.41
C GLU A 92 -5.85 -7.00 6.79
N TYR A 93 -5.46 -7.85 5.86
CA TYR A 93 -4.36 -8.80 6.10
C TYR A 93 -3.01 -8.09 6.24
N GLY A 94 -2.79 -7.02 5.49
CA GLY A 94 -1.60 -6.17 5.64
C GLY A 94 -1.53 -5.54 7.03
N VAL A 95 -2.65 -5.02 7.54
CA VAL A 95 -2.72 -4.50 8.92
C VAL A 95 -2.45 -5.59 9.96
N LYS A 96 -2.99 -6.81 9.76
CA LYS A 96 -2.67 -7.95 10.62
C LYS A 96 -1.17 -8.23 10.68
N ILE A 97 -0.51 -8.38 9.53
CA ILE A 97 0.93 -8.63 9.44
C ILE A 97 1.73 -7.53 10.15
N LEU A 98 1.37 -6.28 9.92
CA LEU A 98 2.12 -5.15 10.45
C LEU A 98 1.94 -5.01 11.96
N PHE A 99 0.72 -5.08 12.47
CA PHE A 99 0.41 -4.67 13.84
C PHE A 99 0.10 -5.83 14.79
N GLU A 100 -0.57 -6.89 14.35
CA GLU A 100 -0.82 -8.06 15.20
C GLU A 100 0.42 -8.98 15.25
N ASP A 101 1.03 -9.25 14.09
CA ASP A 101 2.24 -10.05 14.00
C ASP A 101 3.53 -9.22 14.30
N GLY A 102 3.39 -7.90 14.48
CA GLY A 102 4.43 -6.99 14.97
C GLY A 102 5.49 -6.58 13.94
N LEU A 103 5.28 -6.84 12.66
CA LEU A 103 6.27 -6.51 11.61
C LEU A 103 6.57 -5.02 11.53
N ILE A 104 5.61 -4.14 11.86
CA ILE A 104 5.76 -2.68 11.79
C ILE A 104 6.98 -2.18 12.58
N ARG A 105 7.31 -2.81 13.72
CA ARG A 105 8.45 -2.40 14.56
C ARG A 105 9.83 -2.62 13.93
N LYS A 106 9.90 -3.36 12.82
CA LYS A 106 11.12 -3.45 11.99
C LYS A 106 11.26 -2.23 11.07
N PHE A 107 10.15 -1.65 10.64
CA PHE A 107 10.11 -0.49 9.76
C PHE A 107 10.26 0.83 10.53
N ILE A 108 9.56 0.95 11.64
CA ILE A 108 9.51 2.14 12.47
C ILE A 108 9.40 1.75 13.94
N LYS A 109 10.15 2.40 14.82
CA LYS A 109 10.12 2.11 16.27
C LYS A 109 9.03 2.89 17.00
N ASP A 110 8.81 4.13 16.58
CA ASP A 110 7.81 5.03 17.17
C ASP A 110 6.40 4.55 16.82
N ASP A 111 5.56 4.36 17.83
CA ASP A 111 4.17 3.90 17.68
C ASP A 111 3.16 5.04 17.49
N SER A 112 3.60 6.30 17.57
CA SER A 112 2.73 7.48 17.41
C SER A 112 2.07 7.57 16.04
N TYR A 113 2.63 6.89 15.02
CA TYR A 113 2.10 6.85 13.66
C TYR A 113 1.18 5.65 13.38
N ASP A 114 1.08 4.72 14.32
CA ASP A 114 0.41 3.43 14.09
C ASP A 114 -1.03 3.60 13.61
N GLU A 115 -1.82 4.46 14.24
CA GLU A 115 -3.22 4.65 13.86
C GLU A 115 -3.36 5.28 12.47
N ILE A 116 -2.51 6.24 12.11
CA ILE A 116 -2.53 6.85 10.77
C ILE A 116 -2.19 5.81 9.71
N ILE A 117 -1.15 5.00 9.93
CA ILE A 117 -0.73 3.93 9.02
C ILE A 117 -1.85 2.88 8.87
N LYS A 118 -2.44 2.41 9.97
CA LYS A 118 -3.57 1.46 9.93
C LYS A 118 -4.74 2.00 9.12
N LYS A 119 -5.17 3.23 9.44
CA LYS A 119 -6.30 3.88 8.76
C LYS A 119 -6.04 4.06 7.27
N ALA A 120 -4.86 4.50 6.88
CA ALA A 120 -4.49 4.65 5.49
C ALA A 120 -4.53 3.31 4.75
N ILE A 121 -3.92 2.26 5.30
CA ILE A 121 -3.90 0.92 4.70
C ILE A 121 -5.30 0.32 4.62
N LEU A 122 -6.13 0.42 5.68
CA LEU A 122 -7.49 -0.13 5.67
C LEU A 122 -8.42 0.58 4.66
N ASN A 123 -8.15 1.84 4.36
CA ASN A 123 -9.00 2.63 3.47
C ASN A 123 -8.52 2.67 2.02
N HIS A 124 -7.30 2.16 1.70
CA HIS A 124 -6.78 2.28 0.33
C HIS A 124 -7.58 1.46 -0.69
N ASN A 125 -8.06 0.27 -0.31
CA ASN A 125 -8.80 -0.66 -1.18
C ASN A 125 -10.32 -0.67 -0.95
N ARG A 126 -10.85 0.19 -0.08
CA ARG A 126 -12.30 0.33 0.13
C ARG A 126 -12.94 1.21 -0.94
N PRO A 127 -14.21 0.98 -1.32
CA PRO A 127 -14.92 1.85 -2.26
C PRO A 127 -14.96 3.30 -1.77
N ARG A 128 -15.22 3.50 -0.48
CA ARG A 128 -15.24 4.82 0.18
C ARG A 128 -14.32 4.83 1.39
N ILE A 129 -13.72 5.99 1.66
CA ILE A 129 -12.98 6.21 2.91
C ILE A 129 -14.01 6.27 4.04
N GLU A 130 -13.71 5.63 5.16
CA GLU A 130 -14.57 5.65 6.34
C GLU A 130 -14.74 7.07 6.90
N GLU A 131 -15.87 7.32 7.53
CA GLU A 131 -16.15 8.59 8.19
C GLU A 131 -15.44 8.68 9.56
N GLY A 132 -15.30 9.91 10.08
CA GLY A 132 -14.76 10.14 11.43
C GLY A 132 -13.25 10.16 11.53
N LEU A 133 -12.52 10.08 10.41
CA LEU A 133 -11.06 10.25 10.41
C LEU A 133 -10.67 11.69 10.79
N SER A 134 -9.59 11.84 11.54
CA SER A 134 -8.94 13.13 11.73
C SER A 134 -8.46 13.70 10.38
N LYS A 135 -8.18 15.01 10.34
CA LYS A 135 -7.68 15.66 9.10
C LYS A 135 -6.38 15.00 8.60
N ARG A 136 -5.48 14.60 9.51
CA ARG A 136 -4.20 13.98 9.17
C ARG A 136 -4.40 12.56 8.64
N GLU A 137 -5.24 11.75 9.30
CA GLU A 137 -5.59 10.41 8.83
C GLU A 137 -6.26 10.43 7.45
N LEU A 138 -7.23 11.33 7.26
CA LEU A 138 -7.93 11.50 5.98
C LEU A 138 -6.97 11.93 4.86
N MET A 139 -6.04 12.82 5.15
CA MET A 139 -5.03 13.27 4.19
C MET A 139 -4.17 12.09 3.72
N HIS A 140 -3.60 11.32 4.64
CA HIS A 140 -2.78 10.16 4.28
C HIS A 140 -3.58 9.05 3.59
N ALA A 141 -4.84 8.82 3.99
CA ALA A 141 -5.73 7.89 3.30
C ALA A 141 -6.00 8.31 1.85
N LYS A 142 -6.15 9.61 1.57
CA LYS A 142 -6.30 10.12 0.21
C LYS A 142 -5.02 9.98 -0.59
N ILE A 143 -3.87 10.37 -0.04
CA ILE A 143 -2.57 10.29 -0.73
C ILE A 143 -2.31 8.87 -1.22
N ILE A 144 -2.45 7.86 -0.33
CA ILE A 144 -2.17 6.47 -0.74
C ILE A 144 -3.16 5.97 -1.79
N ARG A 145 -4.45 6.32 -1.69
CA ARG A 145 -5.45 5.93 -2.69
C ARG A 145 -5.14 6.51 -4.07
N ASP A 146 -4.74 7.78 -4.12
CA ASP A 146 -4.43 8.44 -5.38
C ASP A 146 -3.13 7.90 -5.98
N ALA A 147 -2.09 7.72 -5.16
CA ALA A 147 -0.82 7.12 -5.59
C ALA A 147 -1.01 5.70 -6.15
N ASP A 148 -1.77 4.86 -5.46
CA ASP A 148 -2.07 3.50 -5.87
C ASP A 148 -2.86 3.46 -7.18
N LYS A 149 -3.94 4.24 -7.31
CA LYS A 149 -4.73 4.32 -8.54
C LYS A 149 -3.93 4.80 -9.74
N LEU A 150 -3.09 5.81 -9.56
CA LEU A 150 -2.22 6.32 -10.63
C LEU A 150 -1.28 5.22 -11.15
N ASP A 151 -0.72 4.40 -10.26
CA ASP A 151 0.14 3.28 -10.66
C ASP A 151 -0.66 2.14 -11.29
N ILE A 152 -1.87 1.84 -10.80
CA ILE A 152 -2.76 0.83 -11.42
C ILE A 152 -3.06 1.21 -12.87
N TYR A 153 -3.38 2.45 -13.17
CA TYR A 153 -3.57 2.92 -14.55
C TYR A 153 -2.31 2.76 -15.39
N TYR A 154 -1.13 3.07 -14.84
CA TYR A 154 0.14 2.86 -15.52
C TYR A 154 0.35 1.37 -15.82
N VAL A 155 0.18 0.49 -14.84
CA VAL A 155 0.33 -0.97 -15.00
C VAL A 155 -0.61 -1.52 -16.05
N LEU A 156 -1.88 -1.07 -16.09
CA LEU A 156 -2.85 -1.48 -17.11
C LEU A 156 -2.44 -1.12 -18.55
N THR A 157 -1.57 -0.12 -18.71
CA THR A 157 -1.08 0.28 -20.03
C THR A 157 0.13 -0.52 -20.51
N ILE A 158 0.89 -1.17 -19.59
CA ILE A 158 2.15 -1.84 -19.92
C ILE A 158 2.16 -3.34 -19.67
N GLU A 159 1.30 -3.84 -18.77
CA GLU A 159 1.27 -5.26 -18.37
C GLU A 159 0.11 -6.01 -19.03
N LYS A 160 0.29 -7.32 -19.21
CA LYS A 160 -0.81 -8.16 -19.61
C LYS A 160 -1.83 -8.29 -18.48
N LEU A 161 -3.11 -8.18 -18.79
CA LEU A 161 -4.21 -8.31 -17.83
C LEU A 161 -4.14 -9.58 -16.98
N GLU A 162 -3.68 -10.67 -17.56
CA GLU A 162 -3.49 -11.96 -16.87
C GLU A 162 -2.53 -11.87 -15.69
N ASN A 163 -1.46 -11.04 -15.80
CA ASN A 163 -0.48 -10.87 -14.74
C ASN A 163 -0.98 -9.91 -13.64
N SER A 164 -1.78 -8.92 -14.04
CA SER A 164 -2.27 -7.87 -13.12
C SER A 164 -3.48 -8.30 -12.31
N TYR A 165 -4.43 -8.98 -12.94
CA TYR A 165 -5.75 -9.30 -12.36
C TYR A 165 -6.14 -10.77 -12.44
N GLY A 166 -5.31 -11.62 -13.09
CA GLY A 166 -5.63 -13.03 -13.28
C GLY A 166 -6.78 -13.27 -14.29
N CYS A 167 -7.21 -12.25 -15.02
CA CYS A 167 -8.25 -12.34 -16.04
C CYS A 167 -7.70 -11.94 -17.42
N LYS A 168 -8.30 -12.51 -18.48
CA LYS A 168 -7.90 -12.23 -19.87
C LYS A 168 -8.68 -11.07 -20.49
N ASP A 169 -9.81 -10.72 -19.91
CA ASP A 169 -10.75 -9.77 -20.47
C ASP A 169 -11.49 -9.04 -19.34
N MET A 170 -11.42 -7.73 -19.32
CA MET A 170 -12.14 -6.86 -18.39
C MET A 170 -13.35 -6.17 -19.05
N SER A 171 -13.72 -6.54 -20.27
CA SER A 171 -14.83 -5.89 -21.01
C SER A 171 -16.20 -6.06 -20.33
N LYS A 172 -16.28 -6.97 -19.35
CA LYS A 172 -17.49 -7.23 -18.55
C LYS A 172 -17.46 -6.63 -17.16
N ASP A 173 -16.37 -5.94 -16.80
CA ASP A 173 -16.29 -5.26 -15.50
C ASP A 173 -17.12 -3.98 -15.57
N GLU A 174 -18.14 -3.91 -14.74
CA GLU A 174 -19.00 -2.74 -14.62
C GLU A 174 -18.29 -1.67 -13.77
N ILE A 175 -18.24 -0.44 -14.29
CA ILE A 175 -17.93 0.74 -13.48
C ILE A 175 -19.16 1.02 -12.65
N THR A 176 -19.07 0.85 -11.34
CA THR A 176 -20.18 1.19 -10.44
C THR A 176 -20.38 2.71 -10.40
N ASP A 177 -21.65 3.18 -10.39
CA ASP A 177 -22.03 4.59 -10.30
C ASP A 177 -21.52 5.30 -9.03
N GLU A 178 -20.85 4.57 -8.12
CA GLU A 178 -20.32 5.07 -6.86
C GLU A 178 -18.94 5.75 -6.98
N ILE A 179 -18.40 5.90 -8.19
CA ILE A 179 -17.09 6.55 -8.44
C ILE A 179 -17.23 8.06 -8.70
N TYR A 180 -18.44 8.60 -8.72
CA TYR A 180 -18.73 10.03 -8.92
C TYR A 180 -19.05 10.76 -7.63
#